data_6280c5fbb5bab88ea38f253125561baa
#
_entry.id   6280c5fbb5bab88ea38f253125561baa
#
_cell.length_a   1.000
_cell.length_b   1.000
_cell.length_c   1.000
_cell.angle_alpha   90.00
_cell.angle_beta   90.00
_cell.angle_gamma   90.00
#
_symmetry.space_group_name_H-M   'P 1'
#
loop_
_entity.id
_entity.type
_entity.pdbx_description
1 polymer ?
#
loop_
_entity_poly.entity_id
_entity_poly.type
_entity_poly.pdbx_seq_one_letter_code
_entity_poly.pdbx_strand_id
1 'polypeptide(L)'
;MKKLLMILLAACCVWAAWDYTRPVDRYVVKATAGEGDTLWHLVGDTMQREGDCRDIREVIFYTKKISNLKGDLQPGDIVLIPIEVRR
;
A
#
# COMPACT_ATOMS: atom_id res chain seq x y z
N MET A 1 4.23 -31.11 33.22
CA MET A 1 3.58 -29.82 33.09
C MET A 1 4.45 -28.74 32.46
N LYS A 2 5.74 -28.67 32.79
CA LYS A 2 6.65 -27.68 32.17
C LYS A 2 6.82 -27.87 30.66
N LYS A 3 6.79 -29.11 30.17
CA LYS A 3 6.90 -29.42 28.73
C LYS A 3 5.70 -28.96 27.93
N LEU A 4 4.50 -29.08 28.48
CA LEU A 4 3.26 -28.58 27.85
C LEU A 4 3.24 -27.07 27.74
N LEU A 5 3.72 -26.39 28.76
CA LEU A 5 3.81 -24.93 28.75
C LEU A 5 4.79 -24.42 27.69
N MET A 6 5.93 -25.09 27.54
CA MET A 6 6.92 -24.73 26.53
C MET A 6 6.40 -24.96 25.11
N ILE A 7 5.66 -26.03 24.88
CA ILE A 7 5.06 -26.34 23.58
C ILE A 7 4.00 -25.27 23.23
N LEU A 8 3.19 -24.86 24.19
CA LEU A 8 2.19 -23.80 24.00
C LEU A 8 2.84 -22.45 23.66
N LEU A 9 3.92 -22.09 24.36
CA LEU A 9 4.68 -20.87 24.10
C LEU A 9 5.31 -20.90 22.72
N ALA A 10 5.90 -22.01 22.32
CA ALA A 10 6.49 -22.17 20.99
C ALA A 10 5.43 -22.06 19.89
N ALA A 11 4.26 -22.66 20.08
CA ALA A 11 3.15 -22.57 19.13
C ALA A 11 2.65 -21.14 18.97
N CYS A 12 2.54 -20.39 20.07
CA CYS A 12 2.15 -18.98 20.04
C CYS A 12 3.18 -18.12 19.29
N CYS A 13 4.47 -18.36 19.49
CA CYS A 13 5.53 -17.65 18.80
C CYS A 13 5.49 -17.91 17.29
N VAL A 14 5.29 -19.15 16.87
CA VAL A 14 5.18 -19.52 15.46
C VAL A 14 3.96 -18.87 14.83
N TRP A 15 2.84 -18.87 15.52
CA TRP A 15 1.60 -18.22 15.03
C TRP A 15 1.80 -16.72 14.86
N ALA A 16 2.39 -16.04 15.84
CA ALA A 16 2.65 -14.62 15.77
C ALA A 16 3.63 -14.28 14.64
N ALA A 17 4.67 -15.09 14.45
CA ALA A 17 5.61 -14.90 13.35
C ALA A 17 4.94 -15.08 12.00
N TRP A 18 4.03 -16.04 11.87
CA TRP A 18 3.29 -16.27 10.64
C TRP A 18 2.43 -15.07 10.27
N ASP A 19 1.71 -14.49 11.23
CA ASP A 19 0.90 -13.29 11.02
C ASP A 19 1.76 -12.07 10.64
N TYR A 20 2.96 -12.00 11.21
CA TYR A 20 3.88 -10.89 10.98
C TYR A 20 4.54 -10.95 9.60
N THR A 21 4.67 -12.14 9.04
CA THR A 21 5.38 -12.37 7.77
C THR A 21 4.44 -12.63 6.59
N ARG A 22 3.18 -12.22 6.68
CA ARG A 22 2.26 -12.34 5.55
C ARG A 22 2.85 -11.66 4.32
N PRO A 23 2.87 -12.34 3.17
CA PRO A 23 3.41 -11.76 1.97
C PRO A 23 2.59 -10.52 1.55
N VAL A 24 3.31 -9.45 1.28
CA VAL A 24 2.72 -8.20 0.81
C VAL A 24 3.21 -7.98 -0.62
N ASP A 25 2.29 -7.85 -1.54
CA ASP A 25 2.62 -7.49 -2.92
C ASP A 25 2.78 -5.98 -3.00
N ARG A 26 3.95 -5.53 -3.43
CA ARG A 26 4.25 -4.12 -3.64
C ARG A 26 4.57 -3.90 -5.11
N TYR A 27 3.86 -2.99 -5.73
CA TYR A 27 4.08 -2.64 -7.12
C TYR A 27 3.66 -1.20 -7.37
N VAL A 28 4.13 -0.65 -8.48
CA VAL A 28 3.84 0.73 -8.85
C VAL A 28 2.92 0.73 -10.06
N VAL A 29 1.80 1.46 -9.95
CA VAL A 29 0.86 1.63 -11.04
C VAL A 29 1.08 3.01 -11.67
N LYS A 30 1.26 3.04 -12.99
CA LYS A 30 1.32 4.31 -13.73
C LYS A 30 -0.08 4.77 -14.08
N ALA A 31 -0.40 5.99 -13.70
CA ALA A 31 -1.67 6.62 -14.07
C ALA A 31 -1.38 7.93 -14.79
N THR A 32 -2.15 8.21 -15.84
CA THR A 32 -2.05 9.48 -16.57
C THR A 32 -3.17 10.39 -16.10
N ALA A 33 -2.82 11.60 -15.71
CA ALA A 33 -3.80 12.60 -15.29
C ALA A 33 -4.60 13.09 -16.48
N GLY A 34 -5.93 13.04 -16.35
CA GLY A 34 -6.83 13.65 -17.33
C GLY A 34 -7.16 15.09 -16.97
N GLU A 35 -7.89 15.74 -17.85
CA GLU A 35 -8.36 17.10 -17.62
C GLU A 35 -9.34 17.12 -16.43
N GLY A 36 -9.06 17.98 -15.44
CA GLY A 36 -9.87 18.08 -14.23
C GLY A 36 -9.62 17.02 -13.18
N ASP A 37 -8.69 16.09 -13.39
CA ASP A 37 -8.36 15.07 -12.40
C ASP A 37 -7.53 15.64 -11.26
N THR A 38 -7.83 15.19 -10.04
CA THR A 38 -7.06 15.51 -8.86
C THR A 38 -6.24 14.32 -8.43
N LEU A 39 -5.16 14.57 -7.69
CA LEU A 39 -4.31 13.49 -7.17
C LEU A 39 -5.11 12.56 -6.23
N TRP A 40 -5.99 13.11 -5.41
CA TRP A 40 -6.89 12.34 -4.55
C TRP A 40 -7.76 11.38 -5.34
N HIS A 41 -8.32 11.87 -6.43
CA HIS A 41 -9.19 11.07 -7.28
C HIS A 41 -8.42 9.92 -7.94
N LEU A 42 -7.27 10.23 -8.53
CA LEU A 42 -6.43 9.22 -9.19
C LEU A 42 -5.94 8.15 -8.20
N VAL A 43 -5.40 8.57 -7.07
CA VAL A 43 -4.87 7.65 -6.06
C VAL A 43 -6.00 6.83 -5.45
N GLY A 44 -7.12 7.46 -5.09
CA GLY A 44 -8.26 6.77 -4.51
C GLY A 44 -8.86 5.73 -5.44
N ASP A 45 -9.03 6.07 -6.71
CA ASP A 45 -9.55 5.16 -7.73
C ASP A 45 -8.62 3.97 -7.95
N THR A 46 -7.32 4.23 -8.01
CA THR A 46 -6.31 3.17 -8.18
C THR A 46 -6.27 2.26 -6.96
N MET A 47 -6.28 2.81 -5.75
CA MET A 47 -6.31 2.03 -4.52
C MET A 47 -7.53 1.11 -4.47
N GLN A 48 -8.69 1.64 -4.83
CA GLN A 48 -9.93 0.87 -4.83
C GLN A 48 -9.90 -0.27 -5.86
N ARG A 49 -9.38 -0.01 -7.05
CA ARG A 49 -9.25 -1.01 -8.10
C ARG A 49 -8.29 -2.14 -7.71
N GLU A 50 -7.16 -1.77 -7.11
CA GLU A 50 -6.09 -2.73 -6.76
C GLU A 50 -6.31 -3.39 -5.41
N GLY A 51 -7.27 -2.92 -4.62
CA GLY A 51 -7.57 -3.48 -3.30
C GLY A 51 -6.62 -3.05 -2.20
N ASP A 52 -6.01 -1.88 -2.32
CA ASP A 52 -5.15 -1.30 -1.28
C ASP A 52 -6.02 -0.64 -0.21
N CYS A 53 -5.91 -1.13 1.03
CA CYS A 53 -6.73 -0.66 2.15
C CYS A 53 -6.01 0.34 3.05
N ARG A 54 -4.85 0.83 2.66
CA ARG A 54 -4.10 1.82 3.45
C ARG A 54 -4.79 3.17 3.44
N ASP A 55 -4.35 4.07 4.35
CA ASP A 55 -4.84 5.45 4.36
C ASP A 55 -4.41 6.15 3.06
N ILE A 56 -5.38 6.78 2.39
CA ILE A 56 -5.15 7.49 1.14
C ILE A 56 -4.11 8.60 1.29
N ARG A 57 -4.07 9.27 2.44
CA ARG A 57 -3.10 10.34 2.71
C ARG A 57 -1.67 9.83 2.65
N GLU A 58 -1.43 8.65 3.21
CA GLU A 58 -0.12 8.00 3.18
C GLU A 58 0.29 7.68 1.75
N VAL A 59 -0.61 7.09 0.99
CA VAL A 59 -0.35 6.73 -0.41
C VAL A 59 -0.10 7.98 -1.26
N ILE A 60 -0.86 9.04 -1.04
CA ILE A 60 -0.66 10.32 -1.73
C ILE A 60 0.72 10.91 -1.42
N PHE A 61 1.14 10.83 -0.17
CA PHE A 61 2.47 11.30 0.24
C PHE A 61 3.58 10.60 -0.52
N TYR A 62 3.54 9.28 -0.59
CA TYR A 62 4.52 8.49 -1.34
C TYR A 62 4.40 8.70 -2.85
N THR A 63 3.19 8.87 -3.36
CA THR A 63 2.94 9.16 -4.77
C THR A 63 3.63 10.46 -5.19
N LYS A 64 3.47 11.51 -4.41
CA LYS A 64 4.15 12.79 -4.67
C LYS A 64 5.66 12.65 -4.63
N LYS A 65 6.17 11.85 -3.69
CA LYS A 65 7.60 11.66 -3.51
C LYS A 65 8.24 10.92 -4.67
N ILE A 66 7.67 9.80 -5.10
CA ILE A 66 8.24 9.00 -6.19
C ILE A 66 7.95 9.56 -7.57
N SER A 67 6.84 10.27 -7.74
CA SER A 67 6.49 10.93 -9.01
C SER A 67 7.20 12.26 -9.21
N ASN A 68 7.87 12.75 -8.18
CA ASN A 68 8.58 14.04 -8.20
C ASN A 68 7.68 15.20 -8.63
N LEU A 69 6.45 15.22 -8.14
CA LEU A 69 5.48 16.26 -8.46
C LEU A 69 5.81 17.55 -7.71
N LYS A 70 5.96 18.64 -8.45
CA LYS A 70 6.27 19.96 -7.92
C LYS A 70 5.12 20.92 -8.13
N GLY A 71 3.99 20.67 -7.49
CA GLY A 71 2.84 21.54 -7.59
C GLY A 71 1.58 20.79 -7.98
N ASP A 72 0.63 21.51 -8.56
CA ASP A 72 -0.65 20.94 -8.92
C ASP A 72 -0.54 20.01 -10.13
N LEU A 73 -1.40 19.00 -10.13
CA LEU A 73 -1.45 18.01 -11.20
C LEU A 73 -1.94 18.66 -12.49
N GLN A 74 -1.19 18.47 -13.57
CA GLN A 74 -1.53 18.97 -14.89
C GLN A 74 -2.05 17.84 -15.78
N PRO A 75 -2.94 18.12 -16.73
CA PRO A 75 -3.37 17.10 -17.69
C PRO A 75 -2.19 16.54 -18.47
N GLY A 76 -2.12 15.23 -18.58
CA GLY A 76 -1.02 14.53 -19.23
C GLY A 76 0.14 14.16 -18.33
N ASP A 77 0.14 14.59 -17.08
CA ASP A 77 1.17 14.20 -16.12
C ASP A 77 1.08 12.70 -15.80
N ILE A 78 2.24 12.06 -15.76
CA ILE A 78 2.32 10.66 -15.36
C ILE A 78 2.54 10.58 -13.87
N VAL A 79 1.65 9.85 -13.19
CA VAL A 79 1.69 9.68 -11.74
C VAL A 79 2.04 8.24 -11.43
N LEU A 80 3.06 8.05 -10.59
CA LEU A 80 3.47 6.73 -10.10
C LEU A 80 2.84 6.48 -8.74
N ILE A 81 1.92 5.54 -8.67
CA ILE A 81 1.17 5.25 -7.44
C ILE A 81 1.69 3.95 -6.85
N PRO A 82 2.35 4.00 -5.67
CA PRO A 82 2.81 2.79 -5.01
C PRO A 82 1.65 2.05 -4.37
N ILE A 83 1.42 0.82 -4.80
CA ILE A 83 0.34 -0.02 -4.31
C ILE A 83 0.92 -1.11 -3.41
N GLU A 84 0.23 -1.39 -2.32
CA GLU A 84 0.59 -2.44 -1.38
C GLU A 84 -0.66 -3.24 -1.05
N VAL A 85 -0.68 -4.50 -1.45
CA VAL A 85 -1.81 -5.41 -1.23
C VAL A 85 -1.35 -6.57 -0.37
N ARG A 86 -2.04 -6.80 0.74
CA ARG A 86 -1.80 -7.96 1.60
C ARG A 86 -2.62 -9.14 1.11
N ARG A 87 -1.93 -10.24 0.92
CA ARG A 87 -2.58 -11.51 0.58
C ARG A 87 -3.12 -12.21 1.82
#